data_7531996477ccbb720b34e1ea806ae2be
#
_entry.id   7531996477ccbb720b34e1ea806ae2be
#
_cell.length_a   1.000
_cell.length_b   1.000
_cell.length_c   1.000
_cell.angle_alpha   90.00
_cell.angle_beta   90.00
_cell.angle_gamma   90.00
#
_symmetry.space_group_name_H-M   'P 1'
#
loop_
_entity.id
_entity.type
_entity.pdbx_description
1 polymer ?
#
loop_
_entity_poly.entity_id
_entity_poly.type
_entity_poly.pdbx_seq_one_letter_code
_entity_poly.pdbx_strand_id
1 'polypeptide(L)' 'MDQMKIGGFIALCRKEKGWTQSQLAEILGITDKAVSKWETGKSLPDYALLTPLSEALGITLSELCTPDMGDN' A
#
# COMPACT_ATOMS: atom_id res chain seq x y z
N MET A 1 -10.04 10.59 -1.15
CA MET A 1 -8.96 9.70 -0.70
C MET A 1 -7.72 10.51 -0.41
N ASP A 2 -7.05 10.19 0.67
CA ASP A 2 -5.83 10.90 1.06
C ASP A 2 -4.63 10.07 0.64
N GLN A 3 -3.92 10.53 -0.37
CA GLN A 3 -2.78 9.79 -0.92
C GLN A 3 -1.68 9.59 0.11
N MET A 4 -1.45 10.57 0.97
CA MET A 4 -0.42 10.47 2.00
C MET A 4 -0.80 9.41 3.04
N LYS A 5 -2.05 9.41 3.47
CA LYS A 5 -2.50 8.43 4.45
C LYS A 5 -2.48 7.02 3.89
N ILE A 6 -2.93 6.86 2.67
CA ILE A 6 -2.93 5.56 2.02
C ILE A 6 -1.49 5.06 1.86
N GLY A 7 -0.61 5.93 1.39
CA GLY A 7 0.80 5.57 1.23
C GLY A 7 1.46 5.21 2.54
N GLY A 8 1.20 5.99 3.59
CA GLY A 8 1.74 5.69 4.90
C GLY A 8 1.24 4.37 5.46
N PHE A 9 -0.04 4.07 5.21
CA PHE A 9 -0.63 2.81 5.65
C PHE A 9 -0.02 1.61 4.91
N ILE A 10 0.20 1.78 3.59
CA ILE A 10 0.87 0.73 2.80
C ILE A 10 2.26 0.47 3.37
N ALA A 11 3.01 1.53 3.64
CA ALA A 11 4.36 1.39 4.18
C ALA A 11 4.34 0.68 5.54
N LEU A 12 3.39 1.06 6.40
CA LEU A 12 3.28 0.45 7.71
C LEU A 12 2.99 -1.04 7.60
N CYS A 13 2.01 -1.41 6.78
CA CYS A 13 1.64 -2.81 6.62
C CYS A 13 2.78 -3.62 5.99
N ARG A 14 3.48 -3.01 5.02
CA ARG A 14 4.62 -3.67 4.39
C ARG A 14 5.71 -3.97 5.41
N LYS A 15 6.00 -2.99 6.25
CA LYS A 15 7.05 -3.14 7.25
C LYS A 15 6.67 -4.17 8.30
N GLU A 16 5.39 -4.26 8.62
CA GLU A 16 4.93 -5.28 9.56
C GLU A 16 5.10 -6.69 9.00
N LYS A 17 5.06 -6.84 7.68
CA LYS A 17 5.34 -8.11 7.04
C LYS A 17 6.84 -8.39 6.94
N GLY A 18 7.68 -7.41 7.23
CA GLY A 18 9.12 -7.57 7.10
C GLY A 18 9.62 -7.46 5.68
N TRP A 19 8.85 -6.85 4.79
CA TRP A 19 9.21 -6.74 3.39
C TRP A 19 9.85 -5.41 3.06
N THR A 20 10.77 -5.43 2.08
CA THR A 20 11.27 -4.20 1.46
C THR A 20 10.28 -3.77 0.39
N GLN A 21 10.47 -2.54 -0.13
CA GLN A 21 9.65 -2.09 -1.25
C GLN A 21 9.81 -3.00 -2.46
N SER A 22 11.02 -3.48 -2.69
CA SER A 22 11.28 -4.39 -3.81
C SER A 22 10.55 -5.71 -3.63
N GLN A 23 10.50 -6.21 -2.41
CA GLN A 23 9.81 -7.47 -2.16
C GLN A 23 8.31 -7.35 -2.39
N LEU A 24 7.71 -6.26 -1.92
CA LEU A 24 6.28 -6.04 -2.18
C LEU A 24 6.03 -5.88 -3.67
N ALA A 25 6.90 -5.14 -4.36
CA ALA A 25 6.77 -4.94 -5.80
C ALA A 25 6.82 -6.27 -6.54
N GLU A 26 7.73 -7.15 -6.12
CA GLU A 26 7.85 -8.46 -6.74
C GLU A 26 6.59 -9.29 -6.57
N ILE A 27 6.02 -9.25 -5.37
CA ILE A 27 4.78 -9.97 -5.10
C ILE A 27 3.66 -9.50 -6.02
N LEU A 28 3.62 -8.19 -6.29
CA LEU A 28 2.56 -7.60 -7.11
C LEU A 28 2.89 -7.59 -8.61
N GLY A 29 4.13 -7.95 -8.99
CA GLY A 29 4.53 -7.94 -10.38
C GLY A 29 4.73 -6.54 -10.95
N ILE A 30 5.16 -5.60 -10.10
CA ILE A 30 5.39 -4.21 -10.49
C ILE A 30 6.79 -3.79 -10.08
N THR A 31 7.13 -2.51 -10.28
CA THR A 31 8.45 -2.01 -9.92
C THR A 31 8.46 -1.45 -8.50
N ASP A 32 9.64 -1.44 -7.89
CA ASP A 32 9.79 -0.84 -6.58
C ASP A 32 9.56 0.66 -6.61
N LYS A 33 9.78 1.29 -7.76
CA LYS A 33 9.51 2.71 -7.91
C LYS A 33 8.03 3.01 -7.77
N ALA A 34 7.18 2.12 -8.27
CA ALA A 34 5.74 2.29 -8.11
C ALA A 34 5.34 2.25 -6.63
N VAL A 35 5.89 1.27 -5.89
CA VAL A 35 5.62 1.17 -4.46
C VAL A 35 6.11 2.43 -3.75
N SER A 36 7.29 2.91 -4.11
CA SER A 36 7.85 4.12 -3.50
C SER A 36 6.94 5.33 -3.73
N LYS A 37 6.39 5.47 -4.93
CA LYS A 37 5.49 6.59 -5.22
C LYS A 37 4.23 6.52 -4.37
N TRP A 38 3.69 5.31 -4.16
CA TRP A 38 2.52 5.16 -3.29
C TRP A 38 2.87 5.60 -1.86
N GLU A 39 3.98 5.11 -1.35
CA GLU A 39 4.34 5.34 0.05
C GLU A 39 4.71 6.78 0.34
N THR A 40 5.13 7.52 -0.67
CA THR A 40 5.44 8.95 -0.51
C THR A 40 4.29 9.86 -0.90
N GLY A 41 3.14 9.28 -1.25
CA GLY A 41 1.96 10.06 -1.57
C GLY A 41 1.99 10.72 -2.93
N LYS A 42 2.89 10.28 -3.82
CA LYS A 42 2.98 10.86 -5.16
C LYS A 42 1.97 10.30 -6.12
N SER A 43 1.50 9.09 -5.88
CA SER A 43 0.47 8.48 -6.71
C SER A 43 -0.29 7.45 -5.90
N LEU A 44 -1.45 7.06 -6.40
CA LEU A 44 -2.25 5.99 -5.80
C LEU A 44 -2.06 4.72 -6.62
N PRO A 45 -2.23 3.54 -5.98
CA PRO A 45 -2.24 2.29 -6.75
C PRO A 45 -3.35 2.31 -7.78
N ASP A 46 -3.07 1.69 -8.95
CA ASP A 46 -4.11 1.46 -9.94
C ASP A 46 -5.24 0.68 -9.34
N TYR A 47 -6.44 0.94 -9.83
CA TYR A 47 -7.61 0.21 -9.38
C TYR A 47 -7.39 -1.31 -9.47
N ALA A 48 -6.77 -1.75 -10.57
CA ALA A 48 -6.52 -3.18 -10.77
C ALA A 48 -5.55 -3.76 -9.74
N LEU A 49 -4.75 -2.92 -9.09
CA LEU A 49 -3.79 -3.39 -8.09
C LEU A 49 -4.34 -3.35 -6.67
N LEU A 50 -5.49 -2.72 -6.45
CA LEU A 50 -6.00 -2.58 -5.09
C LEU A 50 -6.31 -3.92 -4.44
N THR A 51 -6.96 -4.83 -5.17
CA THR A 51 -7.28 -6.13 -4.63
C THR A 51 -6.04 -6.97 -4.34
N PRO A 52 -5.11 -7.16 -5.30
CA PRO A 52 -3.90 -7.93 -4.98
C PRO A 52 -3.07 -7.27 -3.88
N LEU A 53 -3.06 -5.94 -3.81
CA LEU A 53 -2.32 -5.26 -2.76
C LEU A 53 -2.94 -5.54 -1.38
N SER A 54 -4.25 -5.44 -1.27
CA SER A 54 -4.91 -5.69 0.00
C SER A 54 -4.71 -7.15 0.43
N GLU A 55 -4.77 -8.07 -0.51
CA GLU A 55 -4.54 -9.49 -0.21
C GLU A 55 -3.11 -9.74 0.26
N ALA A 56 -2.15 -9.11 -0.41
CA ALA A 56 -0.74 -9.28 -0.04
C ALA A 56 -0.48 -8.74 1.36
N LEU A 57 -1.10 -7.63 1.70
CA LEU A 57 -0.91 -7.00 3.01
C LEU A 57 -1.81 -7.59 4.10
N GLY A 58 -2.77 -8.43 3.72
CA GLY A 58 -3.67 -9.05 4.69
C GLY A 58 -4.69 -8.10 5.27
N ILE A 59 -5.12 -7.12 4.50
CA ILE A 59 -6.11 -6.13 4.92
C ILE A 59 -7.27 -6.13 3.93
N THR A 60 -8.35 -5.48 4.32
CA THR A 60 -9.51 -5.36 3.43
C THR A 60 -9.33 -4.16 2.51
N LEU A 61 -10.08 -4.14 1.41
CA LEU A 61 -10.07 -2.99 0.52
C LEU A 61 -10.56 -1.75 1.25
N SER A 62 -11.52 -1.92 2.13
CA SER A 62 -12.04 -0.79 2.91
C SER A 62 -10.95 -0.19 3.78
N GLU A 63 -10.16 -1.03 4.44
CA GLU A 63 -9.06 -0.55 5.26
C GLU A 63 -8.00 0.16 4.43
N LEU A 64 -7.73 -0.36 3.23
CA LEU A 64 -6.74 0.24 2.36
C LEU A 64 -7.19 1.60 1.84
N CYS A 65 -8.44 1.69 1.38
CA CYS A 65 -8.94 2.91 0.74
C CYS A 65 -9.26 4.01 1.74
N THR A 66 -9.60 3.65 2.97
CA THR A 66 -9.93 4.66 3.98
C THR A 66 -9.23 4.30 5.29
N PRO A 67 -7.89 4.35 5.29
CA PRO A 67 -7.17 3.99 6.51
C PRO A 67 -7.47 4.98 7.62
N ASP A 68 -7.89 4.43 8.76
CA ASP A 68 -8.17 5.25 9.91
C ASP A 68 -7.06 5.03 10.90
N MET A 69 -6.01 5.74 10.77
CA MET A 69 -4.80 5.49 11.51
C MET A 69 -4.88 6.01 12.92
N GLY A 70 -5.87 5.61 13.59
CA GLY A 70 -6.02 5.91 14.97
C GLY A 70 -6.82 7.11 15.29
N ASP A 71 -7.63 7.58 14.43
CA ASP A 71 -8.37 8.63 14.68
C ASP A 71 -9.66 8.34 14.98
N ASN A 72 -10.26 8.18 15.45
CA ASN A 72 -11.50 8.03 15.74
C ASN A 72 -12.13 8.60 15.98
#